data_60a2dd0e1c8b99803f99a6a6bc4c4f75
#
_entry.id   60a2dd0e1c8b99803f99a6a6bc4c4f75
#
_cell.length_a   1.000
_cell.length_b   1.000
_cell.length_c   1.000
_cell.angle_alpha   90.00
_cell.angle_beta   90.00
_cell.angle_gamma   90.00
#
_symmetry.space_group_name_H-M   'P 1'
#
loop_
_entity.id
_entity.type
_entity.pdbx_description
1 polymer ?
#
loop_
_entity_poly.entity_id
_entity_poly.type
_entity_poly.pdbx_seq_one_letter_code
_entity_poly.pdbx_strand_id
1 'polypeptide(L)'
;PVVVTLANGQNITIEVGKTTGTVTFTPPNDALTRQAWRCSSITGVTGGNYENLVADKTPVSTTVTDTVDTTNLSLSATGSVAEGGSIVYTATLTNAAGSPVTVTLSNGAVITIDAGKTTGTVTVPAPADDVYKDAGKVEATISTATGGNFENLVPSTTPAVTDVTDTIDTST
;
A
#
# COMPACT_ATOMS: atom_id res chain seq x y z
N PRO A 1 0.70 -8.11 -44.64
CA PRO A 1 1.21 -8.00 -43.25
C PRO A 1 1.27 -9.36 -42.56
N VAL A 2 2.22 -9.50 -41.64
CA VAL A 2 2.33 -10.65 -40.74
C VAL A 2 1.93 -10.22 -39.36
N VAL A 3 1.04 -10.97 -38.71
CA VAL A 3 0.63 -10.74 -37.35
C VAL A 3 1.22 -11.83 -36.46
N VAL A 4 2.02 -11.40 -35.48
CA VAL A 4 2.68 -12.30 -34.52
C VAL A 4 1.95 -12.13 -33.18
N THR A 5 1.37 -13.21 -32.69
CA THR A 5 0.70 -13.23 -31.38
C THR A 5 1.65 -13.75 -30.33
N LEU A 6 1.76 -13.01 -29.23
CA LEU A 6 2.63 -13.35 -28.10
C LEU A 6 1.83 -14.00 -26.98
N ALA A 7 2.53 -14.73 -26.12
CA ALA A 7 1.92 -15.42 -24.98
C ALA A 7 1.24 -14.46 -23.97
N ASN A 8 1.69 -13.19 -23.92
CA ASN A 8 1.08 -12.16 -23.08
C ASN A 8 -0.19 -11.51 -23.67
N GLY A 9 -0.65 -12.01 -24.83
CA GLY A 9 -1.83 -11.48 -25.51
C GLY A 9 -1.58 -10.31 -26.45
N GLN A 10 -0.35 -9.81 -26.56
CA GLN A 10 0.00 -8.73 -27.46
C GLN A 10 0.27 -9.23 -28.86
N ASN A 11 0.09 -8.35 -29.85
CA ASN A 11 0.36 -8.65 -31.24
C ASN A 11 1.43 -7.71 -31.78
N ILE A 12 2.36 -8.28 -32.58
CA ILE A 12 3.31 -7.50 -33.36
C ILE A 12 2.90 -7.61 -34.83
N THR A 13 2.79 -6.48 -35.50
CA THR A 13 2.49 -6.44 -36.93
C THR A 13 3.74 -6.11 -37.71
N ILE A 14 4.09 -6.97 -38.68
CA ILE A 14 5.15 -6.73 -39.64
C ILE A 14 4.47 -6.31 -40.93
N GLU A 15 4.66 -5.08 -41.35
CA GLU A 15 3.99 -4.51 -42.51
C GLU A 15 4.55 -5.13 -43.82
N VAL A 16 3.75 -5.00 -44.88
CA VAL A 16 4.15 -5.47 -46.21
C VAL A 16 5.44 -4.79 -46.65
N GLY A 17 6.39 -5.59 -47.08
CA GLY A 17 7.69 -5.10 -47.50
C GLY A 17 8.67 -4.84 -46.35
N LYS A 18 8.28 -5.12 -45.13
CA LYS A 18 9.13 -5.00 -43.96
C LYS A 18 9.57 -6.35 -43.44
N THR A 19 10.67 -6.35 -42.70
CA THR A 19 11.24 -7.56 -42.08
C THR A 19 11.12 -7.54 -40.56
N THR A 20 10.70 -6.40 -39.99
CA THR A 20 10.61 -6.22 -38.53
C THR A 20 9.30 -5.53 -38.14
N GLY A 21 8.84 -5.85 -36.94
CA GLY A 21 7.75 -5.17 -36.25
C GLY A 21 8.05 -5.13 -34.78
N THR A 22 7.41 -4.21 -34.07
CA THR A 22 7.61 -4.06 -32.62
C THR A 22 6.29 -3.81 -31.90
N VAL A 23 6.26 -4.15 -30.61
CA VAL A 23 5.19 -3.80 -29.69
C VAL A 23 5.83 -3.39 -28.36
N THR A 24 5.25 -2.40 -27.72
CA THR A 24 5.74 -1.89 -26.41
C THR A 24 4.81 -2.35 -25.30
N PHE A 25 5.40 -2.86 -24.23
CA PHE A 25 4.70 -3.22 -23.00
C PHE A 25 5.31 -2.42 -21.86
N THR A 26 4.45 -1.75 -21.07
CA THR A 26 4.86 -0.97 -19.89
C THR A 26 4.50 -1.77 -18.63
N PRO A 27 5.49 -2.21 -17.83
CA PRO A 27 5.19 -2.86 -16.55
C PRO A 27 4.59 -1.85 -15.55
N PRO A 28 3.64 -2.28 -14.71
CA PRO A 28 3.08 -1.41 -13.69
C PRO A 28 4.11 -1.12 -12.60
N ASN A 29 4.09 0.12 -12.08
CA ASN A 29 4.84 0.53 -10.90
C ASN A 29 3.89 0.66 -9.72
N ASP A 30 4.29 0.14 -8.55
CA ASP A 30 3.52 0.26 -7.31
C ASP A 30 4.45 0.42 -6.10
N ALA A 31 3.85 0.64 -4.92
CA ALA A 31 4.59 0.87 -3.67
C ALA A 31 4.86 -0.42 -2.89
N LEU A 32 4.55 -1.57 -3.46
CA LEU A 32 4.73 -2.87 -2.82
C LEU A 32 6.00 -3.54 -3.33
N THR A 33 6.67 -4.26 -2.46
CA THR A 33 7.86 -5.03 -2.82
C THR A 33 7.46 -6.21 -3.71
N ARG A 34 7.84 -6.15 -4.98
CA ARG A 34 7.67 -7.25 -5.93
C ARG A 34 8.77 -7.23 -6.96
N GLN A 35 9.26 -8.42 -7.24
CA GLN A 35 10.10 -8.67 -8.41
C GLN A 35 9.33 -9.58 -9.35
N ALA A 36 9.23 -9.17 -10.60
CA ALA A 36 8.54 -9.96 -11.62
C ALA A 36 9.46 -10.23 -12.79
N TRP A 37 9.49 -11.47 -13.20
CA TRP A 37 10.09 -11.89 -14.46
C TRP A 37 8.99 -11.92 -15.50
N ARG A 38 9.19 -11.23 -16.60
CA ARG A 38 8.27 -11.23 -17.72
C ARG A 38 8.88 -12.06 -18.85
N CYS A 39 8.26 -13.17 -19.13
CA CYS A 39 8.63 -14.01 -20.26
C CYS A 39 7.51 -13.98 -21.29
N SER A 40 7.87 -13.90 -22.55
CA SER A 40 6.90 -14.00 -23.63
C SER A 40 7.48 -14.81 -24.79
N SER A 41 6.64 -15.58 -25.42
CA SER A 41 6.99 -16.37 -26.59
C SER A 41 5.96 -16.16 -27.70
N ILE A 42 6.31 -16.54 -28.91
CA ILE A 42 5.38 -16.52 -30.05
C ILE A 42 4.42 -17.69 -29.90
N THR A 43 3.10 -17.40 -29.79
CA THR A 43 2.06 -18.42 -29.73
C THR A 43 1.39 -18.67 -31.08
N GLY A 44 1.40 -17.68 -31.98
CA GLY A 44 0.83 -17.82 -33.31
C GLY A 44 1.38 -16.79 -34.28
N VAL A 45 1.40 -17.16 -35.53
CA VAL A 45 1.83 -16.27 -36.63
C VAL A 45 0.89 -16.50 -37.80
N THR A 46 0.38 -15.39 -38.36
CA THR A 46 -0.52 -15.45 -39.52
C THR A 46 -0.11 -14.43 -40.58
N GLY A 47 -0.43 -14.73 -41.84
CA GLY A 47 -0.24 -13.82 -42.95
C GLY A 47 1.13 -13.94 -43.62
N GLY A 48 1.48 -12.98 -44.48
CA GLY A 48 2.77 -12.83 -45.10
C GLY A 48 2.99 -13.58 -46.44
N ASN A 49 2.08 -14.48 -46.80
CA ASN A 49 2.16 -15.26 -48.06
C ASN A 49 3.48 -16.03 -48.23
N TYR A 50 4.09 -16.50 -47.17
CA TYR A 50 5.31 -17.31 -47.22
C TYR A 50 4.99 -18.74 -47.59
N GLU A 51 5.89 -19.37 -48.35
CA GLU A 51 5.80 -20.80 -48.66
C GLU A 51 5.94 -21.66 -47.41
N ASN A 52 6.83 -21.28 -46.51
CA ASN A 52 7.05 -21.97 -45.25
C ASN A 52 7.48 -20.96 -44.19
N LEU A 53 6.56 -20.61 -43.30
CA LEU A 53 6.84 -19.69 -42.18
C LEU A 53 7.00 -20.51 -40.89
N VAL A 54 8.20 -20.48 -40.34
CA VAL A 54 8.55 -21.19 -39.11
C VAL A 54 8.71 -20.17 -37.98
N ALA A 55 7.89 -20.29 -36.96
CA ALA A 55 7.95 -19.43 -35.78
C ALA A 55 8.91 -20.00 -34.75
N ASP A 56 9.80 -19.16 -34.24
CA ASP A 56 10.66 -19.51 -33.11
C ASP A 56 9.84 -19.36 -31.81
N LYS A 57 9.71 -20.47 -31.10
CA LYS A 57 8.93 -20.52 -29.85
C LYS A 57 9.78 -20.36 -28.60
N THR A 58 11.06 -20.05 -28.75
CA THR A 58 11.95 -19.80 -27.61
C THR A 58 11.47 -18.56 -26.85
N PRO A 59 11.24 -18.64 -25.54
CA PRO A 59 10.80 -17.51 -24.76
C PRO A 59 11.85 -16.40 -24.70
N VAL A 60 11.38 -15.16 -24.76
CA VAL A 60 12.19 -13.97 -24.51
C VAL A 60 11.84 -13.47 -23.12
N SER A 61 12.84 -13.34 -22.25
CA SER A 61 12.64 -12.91 -20.88
C SER A 61 13.17 -11.50 -20.67
N THR A 62 12.42 -10.73 -19.89
CA THR A 62 12.79 -9.39 -19.46
C THR A 62 12.72 -9.35 -17.94
N THR A 63 13.80 -8.89 -17.30
CA THR A 63 13.83 -8.65 -15.86
C THR A 63 13.17 -7.31 -15.57
N VAL A 64 12.14 -7.30 -14.74
CA VAL A 64 11.52 -6.08 -14.24
C VAL A 64 12.07 -5.81 -12.86
N THR A 65 12.80 -4.69 -12.72
CA THR A 65 13.32 -4.25 -11.42
C THR A 65 12.31 -3.33 -10.76
N ASP A 66 12.14 -3.51 -9.46
CA ASP A 66 11.25 -2.70 -8.67
C ASP A 66 11.92 -1.35 -8.36
N THR A 67 11.17 -0.25 -8.47
CA THR A 67 11.63 1.06 -8.02
C THR A 67 11.15 1.29 -6.60
N VAL A 68 12.01 1.86 -5.75
CA VAL A 68 11.69 2.09 -4.34
C VAL A 68 10.73 3.25 -4.20
N ASP A 69 9.50 2.97 -3.80
CA ASP A 69 8.49 3.99 -3.49
C ASP A 69 8.31 4.11 -1.98
N THR A 70 8.10 5.33 -1.50
CA THR A 70 7.92 5.61 -0.08
C THR A 70 6.45 5.63 0.28
N THR A 71 6.08 4.87 1.32
CA THR A 71 4.76 4.92 1.94
C THR A 71 4.89 5.56 3.30
N ASN A 72 4.14 6.64 3.53
CA ASN A 72 4.12 7.32 4.81
C ASN A 72 2.96 6.79 5.66
N LEU A 73 3.24 6.59 6.94
CA LEU A 73 2.26 6.19 7.94
C LEU A 73 2.08 7.35 8.92
N SER A 74 0.86 7.82 9.06
CA SER A 74 0.51 8.90 9.98
C SER A 74 -0.45 8.41 11.04
N LEU A 75 -0.48 9.11 12.19
CA LEU A 75 -1.35 8.81 13.30
C LEU A 75 -2.18 10.06 13.64
N SER A 76 -3.48 9.87 13.82
CA SER A 76 -4.37 10.91 14.30
C SER A 76 -5.19 10.38 15.47
N ALA A 77 -5.76 11.29 16.26
CA ALA A 77 -6.57 10.95 17.42
C ALA A 77 -7.79 11.87 17.51
N THR A 78 -8.77 11.45 18.29
CA THR A 78 -9.90 12.30 18.68
C THR A 78 -9.38 13.63 19.22
N GLY A 79 -9.91 14.76 18.77
CA GLY A 79 -9.43 16.09 19.15
C GLY A 79 -9.63 16.40 20.61
N SER A 80 -10.79 16.07 21.17
CA SER A 80 -11.11 16.26 22.59
C SER A 80 -12.11 15.20 23.06
N VAL A 81 -12.04 14.87 24.35
CA VAL A 81 -12.93 13.92 25.01
C VAL A 81 -13.10 14.31 26.48
N ALA A 82 -14.24 14.01 27.02
CA ALA A 82 -14.43 14.15 28.48
C ALA A 82 -13.77 12.98 29.22
N GLU A 83 -13.41 13.19 30.47
CA GLU A 83 -12.94 12.11 31.35
C GLU A 83 -13.91 10.93 31.32
N GLY A 84 -13.38 9.72 31.34
CA GLY A 84 -14.19 8.50 31.28
C GLY A 84 -14.69 8.16 29.88
N GLY A 85 -14.45 9.02 28.87
CA GLY A 85 -14.81 8.76 27.48
C GLY A 85 -13.80 7.84 26.77
N SER A 86 -13.86 7.86 25.46
CA SER A 86 -12.98 7.01 24.63
C SER A 86 -12.23 7.84 23.59
N ILE A 87 -10.97 7.50 23.38
CA ILE A 87 -10.11 8.11 22.38
C ILE A 87 -9.94 7.13 21.23
N VAL A 88 -10.21 7.57 20.00
CA VAL A 88 -10.01 6.77 18.81
C VAL A 88 -8.73 7.23 18.12
N TYR A 89 -7.79 6.32 17.97
CA TYR A 89 -6.57 6.55 17.19
C TYR A 89 -6.74 5.96 15.80
N THR A 90 -6.38 6.73 14.79
CA THR A 90 -6.45 6.32 13.39
C THR A 90 -5.06 6.37 12.78
N ALA A 91 -4.61 5.25 12.24
CA ALA A 91 -3.38 5.18 11.44
C ALA A 91 -3.75 5.22 9.97
N THR A 92 -3.03 6.02 9.19
CA THR A 92 -3.30 6.23 7.76
C THR A 92 -2.02 6.03 6.94
N LEU A 93 -2.13 5.22 5.90
CA LEU A 93 -1.06 4.97 4.93
C LEU A 93 -1.32 5.76 3.65
N THR A 94 -0.26 6.21 3.00
CA THR A 94 -0.38 6.87 1.68
C THR A 94 -0.61 5.89 0.54
N ASN A 95 -0.32 4.60 0.75
CA ASN A 95 -0.56 3.52 -0.22
C ASN A 95 -1.22 2.34 0.48
N ALA A 96 -2.04 1.59 -0.25
CA ALA A 96 -2.71 0.41 0.28
C ALA A 96 -1.72 -0.68 0.68
N ALA A 97 -1.99 -1.35 1.80
CA ALA A 97 -1.14 -2.41 2.30
C ALA A 97 -1.27 -3.68 1.45
N GLY A 98 -0.15 -4.33 1.15
CA GLY A 98 -0.14 -5.62 0.45
C GLY A 98 -0.35 -6.81 1.37
N SER A 99 -0.10 -6.63 2.67
CA SER A 99 -0.38 -7.57 3.75
C SER A 99 -0.78 -6.77 4.99
N PRO A 100 -1.33 -7.39 6.04
CA PRO A 100 -1.71 -6.64 7.23
C PRO A 100 -0.54 -5.88 7.85
N VAL A 101 -0.78 -4.62 8.25
CA VAL A 101 0.20 -3.78 8.96
C VAL A 101 -0.19 -3.73 10.43
N THR A 102 0.78 -3.99 11.29
CA THR A 102 0.63 -3.85 12.73
C THR A 102 1.36 -2.60 13.21
N VAL A 103 0.62 -1.67 13.78
CA VAL A 103 1.16 -0.40 14.28
C VAL A 103 1.04 -0.43 15.81
N THR A 104 2.17 -0.37 16.51
CA THR A 104 2.20 -0.32 17.96
C THR A 104 2.44 1.12 18.40
N LEU A 105 1.58 1.60 19.29
CA LEU A 105 1.64 2.97 19.82
C LEU A 105 2.45 3.02 21.12
N SER A 106 2.89 4.21 21.48
CA SER A 106 3.67 4.44 22.70
C SER A 106 2.91 4.10 23.99
N ASN A 107 1.59 4.10 23.94
CA ASN A 107 0.73 3.71 25.07
C ASN A 107 0.44 2.20 25.14
N GLY A 108 1.03 1.41 24.27
CA GLY A 108 0.82 -0.04 24.19
C GLY A 108 -0.36 -0.48 23.33
N ALA A 109 -1.13 0.44 22.79
CA ALA A 109 -2.25 0.10 21.90
C ALA A 109 -1.72 -0.37 20.54
N VAL A 110 -2.47 -1.23 19.88
CA VAL A 110 -2.10 -1.80 18.58
C VAL A 110 -3.21 -1.52 17.57
N ILE A 111 -2.82 -0.95 16.43
CA ILE A 111 -3.71 -0.74 15.30
C ILE A 111 -3.35 -1.75 14.21
N THR A 112 -4.34 -2.42 13.66
CA THR A 112 -4.16 -3.31 12.50
C THR A 112 -4.79 -2.67 11.27
N ILE A 113 -3.99 -2.53 10.20
CA ILE A 113 -4.48 -2.10 8.90
C ILE A 113 -4.52 -3.34 8.01
N ASP A 114 -5.71 -3.73 7.58
CA ASP A 114 -5.90 -4.95 6.80
C ASP A 114 -5.29 -4.81 5.40
N ALA A 115 -4.96 -5.94 4.80
CA ALA A 115 -4.47 -5.98 3.42
C ALA A 115 -5.49 -5.32 2.47
N GLY A 116 -4.98 -4.47 1.57
CA GLY A 116 -5.79 -3.70 0.64
C GLY A 116 -6.39 -2.42 1.21
N LYS A 117 -6.16 -2.13 2.49
CA LYS A 117 -6.66 -0.93 3.15
C LYS A 117 -5.54 0.09 3.37
N THR A 118 -5.95 1.35 3.60
CA THR A 118 -5.05 2.45 3.92
C THR A 118 -5.20 2.94 5.35
N THR A 119 -6.25 2.53 6.05
CA THR A 119 -6.55 3.01 7.41
C THR A 119 -6.86 1.86 8.36
N GLY A 120 -6.53 2.08 9.62
CA GLY A 120 -6.93 1.23 10.73
C GLY A 120 -7.15 2.08 11.97
N THR A 121 -7.93 1.58 12.93
CA THR A 121 -8.28 2.30 14.15
C THR A 121 -8.15 1.43 15.38
N VAL A 122 -7.95 2.09 16.53
CA VAL A 122 -8.05 1.45 17.84
C VAL A 122 -8.71 2.44 18.81
N THR A 123 -9.52 1.93 19.71
CA THR A 123 -10.18 2.72 20.74
C THR A 123 -9.50 2.46 22.07
N VAL A 124 -9.13 3.54 22.78
CA VAL A 124 -8.46 3.50 24.08
C VAL A 124 -9.30 4.31 25.07
N PRO A 125 -9.54 3.83 26.29
CA PRO A 125 -10.29 4.62 27.27
C PRO A 125 -9.48 5.86 27.67
N ALA A 126 -10.19 6.99 27.81
CA ALA A 126 -9.62 8.19 28.40
C ALA A 126 -9.41 8.00 29.91
N PRO A 127 -8.63 8.87 30.59
CA PRO A 127 -8.50 8.82 32.03
C PRO A 127 -9.85 8.81 32.74
N ALA A 128 -9.93 8.09 33.87
CA ALA A 128 -11.16 7.93 34.60
C ALA A 128 -11.63 9.25 35.17
N ASP A 129 -12.96 9.43 35.23
CA ASP A 129 -13.61 10.56 35.86
C ASP A 129 -13.44 10.50 37.37
N ASP A 130 -13.19 11.65 38.01
CA ASP A 130 -13.10 11.77 39.45
C ASP A 130 -13.73 13.09 39.92
N VAL A 131 -13.69 13.34 41.23
CA VAL A 131 -14.32 14.53 41.84
C VAL A 131 -13.37 15.72 41.89
N TYR A 132 -12.13 15.56 41.44
CA TYR A 132 -11.14 16.62 41.43
C TYR A 132 -11.12 17.32 40.08
N LYS A 133 -10.88 18.61 40.11
CA LYS A 133 -10.81 19.39 38.88
C LYS A 133 -9.42 19.22 38.24
N ASP A 134 -9.36 18.43 37.22
CA ASP A 134 -8.16 18.29 36.42
C ASP A 134 -8.53 18.18 34.94
N ALA A 135 -7.73 18.82 34.13
CA ALA A 135 -7.79 18.73 32.68
C ALA A 135 -6.39 18.42 32.16
N GLY A 136 -6.32 17.65 31.11
CA GLY A 136 -5.03 17.26 30.60
C GLY A 136 -5.05 16.94 29.13
N LYS A 137 -3.91 16.44 28.68
CA LYS A 137 -3.71 15.96 27.32
C LYS A 137 -3.24 14.53 27.35
N VAL A 138 -3.72 13.73 26.41
CA VAL A 138 -3.24 12.37 26.17
C VAL A 138 -2.56 12.36 24.82
N GLU A 139 -1.31 11.95 24.82
CA GLU A 139 -0.50 11.87 23.61
C GLU A 139 -0.10 10.45 23.34
N ALA A 140 -0.05 10.10 22.05
CA ALA A 140 0.50 8.83 21.61
C ALA A 140 1.28 9.03 20.32
N THR A 141 2.34 8.27 20.20
CA THR A 141 3.19 8.23 18.98
C THR A 141 3.25 6.80 18.47
N ILE A 142 3.65 6.67 17.21
CA ILE A 142 3.93 5.36 16.64
C ILE A 142 5.27 4.87 17.20
N SER A 143 5.24 3.78 17.95
CA SER A 143 6.43 3.15 18.49
C SER A 143 7.09 2.26 17.45
N THR A 144 6.30 1.37 16.82
CA THR A 144 6.76 0.48 15.75
C THR A 144 5.65 0.27 14.74
N ALA A 145 6.04 -0.03 13.51
CA ALA A 145 5.12 -0.43 12.44
C ALA A 145 5.77 -1.56 11.64
N THR A 146 5.06 -2.65 11.46
CA THR A 146 5.55 -3.85 10.77
C THR A 146 4.52 -4.40 9.80
N GLY A 147 4.98 -5.08 8.75
CA GLY A 147 4.12 -5.70 7.75
C GLY A 147 3.87 -4.80 6.54
N GLY A 148 2.85 -5.14 5.75
CA GLY A 148 2.40 -4.36 4.61
C GLY A 148 3.13 -4.61 3.29
N ASN A 149 4.26 -5.29 3.30
CA ASN A 149 5.10 -5.55 2.12
C ASN A 149 5.51 -4.27 1.37
N PHE A 150 5.67 -3.16 2.07
CA PHE A 150 6.09 -1.90 1.46
C PHE A 150 7.58 -1.91 1.14
N GLU A 151 7.95 -1.23 0.06
CA GLU A 151 9.35 -1.03 -0.32
C GLU A 151 10.08 -0.17 0.72
N ASN A 152 9.40 0.88 1.18
CA ASN A 152 9.91 1.77 2.23
C ASN A 152 8.74 2.35 3.03
N LEU A 153 8.56 1.87 4.25
CA LEU A 153 7.53 2.36 5.17
C LEU A 153 8.14 3.35 6.15
N VAL A 154 7.64 4.58 6.15
CA VAL A 154 8.11 5.66 7.02
C VAL A 154 7.01 6.05 8.00
N PRO A 155 7.10 5.61 9.27
CA PRO A 155 6.16 6.05 10.29
C PRO A 155 6.41 7.50 10.69
N SER A 156 5.34 8.25 10.93
CA SER A 156 5.41 9.60 11.45
C SER A 156 5.85 9.58 12.91
N THR A 157 6.70 10.53 13.29
CA THR A 157 7.14 10.73 14.68
C THR A 157 6.31 11.79 15.41
N THR A 158 5.37 12.44 14.71
CA THR A 158 4.50 13.46 15.29
C THR A 158 3.49 12.84 16.24
N PRO A 159 3.38 13.30 17.51
CA PRO A 159 2.39 12.79 18.43
C PRO A 159 0.96 13.11 18.00
N ALA A 160 0.05 12.16 18.21
CA ALA A 160 -1.39 12.41 18.16
C ALA A 160 -1.85 12.84 19.55
N VAL A 161 -2.49 14.00 19.64
CA VAL A 161 -2.85 14.64 20.91
C VAL A 161 -4.37 14.70 21.04
N THR A 162 -4.87 14.31 22.20
CA THR A 162 -6.27 14.46 22.57
C THR A 162 -6.37 15.32 23.82
N ASP A 163 -7.18 16.36 23.78
CA ASP A 163 -7.51 17.15 24.96
C ASP A 163 -8.56 16.41 25.81
N VAL A 164 -8.28 16.23 27.09
CA VAL A 164 -9.22 15.62 28.04
C VAL A 164 -9.82 16.72 28.87
N THR A 165 -11.14 16.87 28.80
CA THR A 165 -11.86 17.88 29.55
C THR A 165 -12.40 17.29 30.83
N ASP A 166 -12.31 18.07 31.92
CA ASP A 166 -12.83 17.71 33.21
C ASP A 166 -14.36 17.71 33.19
N THR A 167 -14.96 16.72 33.80
CA THR A 167 -16.41 16.70 34.05
C THR A 167 -16.69 17.33 35.40
N ILE A 168 -17.77 18.14 35.47
CA ILE A 168 -18.11 18.83 36.71
C ILE A 168 -18.89 17.88 37.61
N ASP A 169 -18.23 17.39 38.65
CA ASP A 169 -18.84 16.58 39.68
C ASP A 169 -19.17 17.40 40.90
N THR A 170 -20.28 17.09 41.52
CA THR A 170 -20.74 17.78 42.74
C THR A 170 -20.36 16.95 43.95
N SER A 171 -19.52 17.52 44.81
CA SER A 171 -19.23 16.93 46.11
C SER A 171 -20.33 17.33 47.10
N THR A 172 -20.92 16.35 47.76
CA THR A 172 -21.93 16.55 48.80
C THR A 172 -21.44 16.14 50.17
#